data_e6db2532c64c6bf05b7e64abc15f4838
#
_entry.id   e6db2532c64c6bf05b7e64abc15f4838
#
_cell.length_a   1.000
_cell.length_b   1.000
_cell.length_c   1.000
_cell.angle_alpha   90.00
_cell.angle_beta   90.00
_cell.angle_gamma   90.00
#
_symmetry.space_group_name_H-M   'P 1'
#
loop_
_entity.id
_entity.type
_entity.pdbx_description
1 polymer ?
#
loop_
_entity_poly.entity_id
_entity_poly.type
_entity_poly.pdbx_seq_one_letter_code
_entity_poly.pdbx_strand_id
1 'polypeptide(L)'
;MPMARVNRFRDCLQSGRFAVTVEIVPPVSVDRSDLISKVAPLKDVADAVNVTDGAGARSHMSSLAAAALLLESGVEPILQLTCRDRNRIAMQSELLAAAALGIENLLLLRGDDPSAGDQPDAKPVFDINSVGLAEMARRLRDRQELMSGQKIAGKAHFLIGTADSPIDPPAGWKPARLKAKIDAGAQFAQTQFCLDAGVARRYAQCLLDNGVDAFPLLIGIAPLRSARSARWIRDNLPGSIVPDAVISRLERTSEPVREGRRLCLELVEQLSETQGVAGVHIMAPGNEAGLADIAREARRIAHRASRTPGNQGLTEETSGAWLLHLQ
;
A
#
# COMPACT_ATOMS: atom_id res chain seq x y z
N MET A 1 -25.93 16.77 11.48
CA MET A 1 -24.89 16.37 10.52
C MET A 1 -24.14 15.19 11.12
N PRO A 2 -23.94 14.07 10.43
CA PRO A 2 -23.05 13.03 10.96
C PRO A 2 -21.66 13.66 11.14
N MET A 3 -21.04 13.41 12.29
CA MET A 3 -19.65 13.82 12.53
C MET A 3 -18.78 13.28 11.39
N ALA A 4 -17.92 14.12 10.82
CA ALA A 4 -17.00 13.70 9.78
C ALA A 4 -16.21 12.49 10.29
N ARG A 5 -16.23 11.40 9.56
CA ARG A 5 -15.47 10.19 9.91
C ARG A 5 -13.97 10.53 9.91
N VAL A 6 -13.29 10.12 10.97
CA VAL A 6 -11.83 10.26 11.05
C VAL A 6 -11.18 9.22 10.14
N ASN A 7 -10.38 9.66 9.17
CA ASN A 7 -9.55 8.78 8.34
C ASN A 7 -8.24 8.50 9.07
N ARG A 8 -8.18 7.35 9.74
CA ARG A 8 -7.03 6.96 10.60
C ARG A 8 -5.70 6.90 9.85
N PHE A 9 -5.72 6.44 8.61
CA PHE A 9 -4.50 6.31 7.82
C PHE A 9 -3.97 7.67 7.38
N ARG A 10 -4.84 8.56 6.90
CA ARG A 10 -4.47 9.95 6.59
C ARG A 10 -3.88 10.65 7.81
N ASP A 11 -4.55 10.56 8.96
CA ASP A 11 -4.09 11.18 10.20
C ASP A 11 -2.75 10.60 10.66
N CYS A 12 -2.51 9.30 10.45
CA CYS A 12 -1.23 8.67 10.72
C CYS A 12 -0.12 9.30 9.87
N LEU A 13 -0.32 9.41 8.56
CA LEU A 13 0.66 10.00 7.65
C LEU A 13 0.88 11.51 7.94
N GLN A 14 -0.20 12.26 8.14
CA GLN A 14 -0.12 13.70 8.43
C GLN A 14 0.58 14.02 9.76
N SER A 15 0.45 13.15 10.74
CA SER A 15 1.15 13.32 12.03
C SER A 15 2.61 12.87 12.01
N GLY A 16 3.14 12.41 10.88
CA GLY A 16 4.49 11.87 10.77
C GLY A 16 4.71 10.56 11.53
N ARG A 17 3.64 9.89 11.99
CA ARG A 17 3.76 8.59 12.65
C ARG A 17 4.08 7.51 11.62
N PHE A 18 4.93 6.57 12.02
CA PHE A 18 5.26 5.41 11.19
C PHE A 18 4.03 4.52 11.00
N ALA A 19 3.55 4.44 9.76
CA ALA A 19 2.33 3.72 9.41
C ALA A 19 2.58 2.21 9.27
N VAL A 20 1.61 1.41 9.71
CA VAL A 20 1.58 -0.04 9.50
C VAL A 20 0.31 -0.38 8.75
N THR A 21 0.45 -0.72 7.47
CA THR A 21 -0.65 -1.22 6.64
C THR A 21 -0.49 -2.71 6.37
N VAL A 22 -1.59 -3.41 6.17
CA VAL A 22 -1.60 -4.82 5.81
C VAL A 22 -2.43 -5.03 4.54
N GLU A 23 -2.19 -6.13 3.83
CA GLU A 23 -2.92 -6.47 2.63
C GLU A 23 -3.74 -7.74 2.81
N ILE A 24 -4.96 -7.75 2.29
CA ILE A 24 -5.79 -8.93 2.15
C ILE A 24 -6.23 -9.13 0.71
N VAL A 25 -6.35 -10.39 0.34
CA VAL A 25 -7.07 -10.80 -0.88
C VAL A 25 -8.52 -11.08 -0.49
N PRO A 26 -9.51 -10.37 -1.07
CA PRO A 26 -10.92 -10.69 -0.84
C PRO A 26 -11.24 -12.16 -1.14
N PRO A 27 -12.16 -12.78 -0.42
CA PRO A 27 -12.47 -14.20 -0.66
C PRO A 27 -13.17 -14.42 -2.01
N VAL A 28 -13.03 -15.62 -2.56
CA VAL A 28 -13.88 -16.14 -3.66
C VAL A 28 -15.15 -16.67 -3.02
N SER A 29 -16.02 -15.78 -2.60
CA SER A 29 -17.24 -16.10 -1.86
C SER A 29 -18.31 -15.03 -2.10
N VAL A 30 -19.57 -15.44 -1.98
CA VAL A 30 -20.74 -14.55 -1.95
C VAL A 30 -21.20 -14.25 -0.53
N ASP A 31 -20.64 -14.94 0.46
CA ASP A 31 -20.96 -14.70 1.86
C ASP A 31 -20.06 -13.61 2.44
N ARG A 32 -20.69 -12.52 2.86
CA ARG A 32 -19.97 -11.40 3.51
C ARG A 32 -19.25 -11.81 4.80
N SER A 33 -19.72 -12.83 5.49
CA SER A 33 -19.14 -13.31 6.73
C SER A 33 -17.72 -13.84 6.55
N ASP A 34 -17.40 -14.40 5.38
CA ASP A 34 -16.05 -14.88 5.05
C ASP A 34 -15.03 -13.73 5.03
N LEU A 35 -15.42 -12.58 4.44
CA LEU A 35 -14.58 -11.39 4.46
C LEU A 35 -14.49 -10.79 5.87
N ILE A 36 -15.63 -10.63 6.56
CA ILE A 36 -15.66 -10.02 7.89
C ILE A 36 -14.82 -10.81 8.89
N SER A 37 -14.93 -12.15 8.88
CA SER A 37 -14.13 -13.02 9.75
C SER A 37 -12.63 -12.88 9.50
N LYS A 38 -12.24 -12.68 8.22
CA LYS A 38 -10.86 -12.48 7.81
C LYS A 38 -10.28 -11.15 8.30
N VAL A 39 -11.07 -10.08 8.30
CA VAL A 39 -10.60 -8.73 8.62
C VAL A 39 -10.82 -8.31 10.06
N ALA A 40 -11.76 -8.93 10.79
CA ALA A 40 -12.05 -8.58 12.17
C ALA A 40 -10.80 -8.57 13.08
N PRO A 41 -9.84 -9.52 12.98
CA PRO A 41 -8.61 -9.50 13.78
C PRO A 41 -7.68 -8.31 13.46
N LEU A 42 -7.84 -7.66 12.29
CA LEU A 42 -7.01 -6.55 11.83
C LEU A 42 -7.50 -5.20 12.35
N LYS A 43 -8.73 -5.16 12.89
CA LYS A 43 -9.30 -3.96 13.48
C LYS A 43 -8.41 -3.45 14.61
N ASP A 44 -8.10 -2.16 14.59
CA ASP A 44 -7.29 -1.43 15.57
C ASP A 44 -5.82 -1.88 15.71
N VAL A 45 -5.37 -2.87 14.92
CA VAL A 45 -3.96 -3.33 14.91
C VAL A 45 -3.18 -2.88 13.67
N ALA A 46 -3.86 -2.48 12.61
CA ALA A 46 -3.28 -1.81 11.44
C ALA A 46 -3.86 -0.39 11.30
N ASP A 47 -3.10 0.52 10.68
CA ASP A 47 -3.59 1.87 10.39
C ASP A 47 -4.55 1.87 9.21
N ALA A 48 -4.35 0.95 8.25
CA ALA A 48 -5.31 0.62 7.20
C ALA A 48 -5.06 -0.77 6.63
N VAL A 49 -6.08 -1.30 5.92
CA VAL A 49 -6.07 -2.62 5.29
C VAL A 49 -6.29 -2.46 3.79
N ASN A 50 -5.29 -2.82 2.99
CA ASN A 50 -5.40 -2.89 1.54
C ASN A 50 -6.32 -4.03 1.13
N VAL A 51 -7.21 -3.72 0.19
CA VAL A 51 -8.13 -4.67 -0.43
C VAL A 51 -7.73 -4.82 -1.90
N THR A 52 -7.17 -5.97 -2.27
CA THR A 52 -6.63 -6.18 -3.63
C THR A 52 -7.71 -6.18 -4.70
N ASP A 53 -7.35 -5.76 -5.90
CA ASP A 53 -8.21 -5.74 -7.09
C ASP A 53 -7.70 -6.73 -8.14
N GLY A 54 -8.12 -7.99 -8.01
CA GLY A 54 -7.70 -9.07 -8.90
C GLY A 54 -6.20 -9.38 -8.82
N ALA A 55 -5.65 -9.53 -7.60
CA ALA A 55 -4.24 -9.83 -7.41
C ALA A 55 -3.80 -11.09 -8.17
N GLY A 56 -2.68 -10.99 -8.89
CA GLY A 56 -2.20 -12.07 -9.76
C GLY A 56 -3.17 -12.39 -10.89
N ALA A 57 -3.98 -11.43 -11.34
CA ALA A 57 -5.03 -11.57 -12.36
C ALA A 57 -6.03 -12.70 -12.06
N ARG A 58 -6.40 -12.86 -10.80
CA ARG A 58 -7.35 -13.87 -10.32
C ARG A 58 -8.66 -13.28 -9.88
N SER A 59 -9.75 -14.00 -10.12
CA SER A 59 -11.09 -13.59 -9.73
C SER A 59 -11.30 -13.73 -8.21
N HIS A 60 -11.88 -12.73 -7.59
CA HIS A 60 -12.33 -12.73 -6.21
C HIS A 60 -13.42 -11.67 -6.01
N MET A 61 -13.96 -11.52 -4.81
CA MET A 61 -14.95 -10.47 -4.52
C MET A 61 -14.39 -9.09 -4.92
N SER A 62 -15.22 -8.24 -5.55
CA SER A 62 -14.84 -6.88 -5.97
C SER A 62 -14.16 -6.11 -4.83
N SER A 63 -13.04 -5.46 -5.15
CA SER A 63 -12.31 -4.62 -4.19
C SER A 63 -13.18 -3.49 -3.63
N LEU A 64 -14.03 -2.88 -4.45
CA LEU A 64 -14.97 -1.84 -4.01
C LEU A 64 -15.99 -2.38 -3.00
N ALA A 65 -16.62 -3.52 -3.29
CA ALA A 65 -17.57 -4.15 -2.38
C ALA A 65 -16.89 -4.56 -1.06
N ALA A 66 -15.71 -5.17 -1.15
CA ALA A 66 -14.96 -5.57 0.02
C ALA A 66 -14.51 -4.36 0.86
N ALA A 67 -14.04 -3.27 0.25
CA ALA A 67 -13.68 -2.04 0.96
C ALA A 67 -14.88 -1.41 1.69
N ALA A 68 -16.06 -1.42 1.09
CA ALA A 68 -17.28 -0.95 1.74
C ALA A 68 -17.63 -1.79 2.98
N LEU A 69 -17.53 -3.12 2.88
CA LEU A 69 -17.77 -4.03 4.01
C LEU A 69 -16.74 -3.86 5.14
N LEU A 70 -15.46 -3.60 4.80
CA LEU A 70 -14.44 -3.26 5.79
C LEU A 70 -14.83 -1.98 6.54
N LEU A 71 -15.25 -0.97 5.79
CA LEU A 71 -15.65 0.32 6.34
C LEU A 71 -16.82 0.19 7.32
N GLU A 72 -17.86 -0.56 6.94
CA GLU A 72 -19.01 -0.90 7.81
C GLU A 72 -18.55 -1.62 9.09
N SER A 73 -17.51 -2.45 9.02
CA SER A 73 -16.96 -3.19 10.15
C SER A 73 -16.03 -2.36 11.04
N GLY A 74 -15.79 -1.08 10.69
CA GLY A 74 -14.89 -0.17 11.40
C GLY A 74 -13.41 -0.46 11.15
N VAL A 75 -13.08 -1.13 10.04
CA VAL A 75 -11.71 -1.33 9.54
C VAL A 75 -11.45 -0.29 8.46
N GLU A 76 -10.34 0.45 8.55
CA GLU A 76 -9.96 1.48 7.57
C GLU A 76 -9.47 0.82 6.27
N PRO A 77 -10.17 0.94 5.14
CA PRO A 77 -9.72 0.33 3.89
C PRO A 77 -8.77 1.23 3.10
N ILE A 78 -7.87 0.60 2.34
CA ILE A 78 -7.24 1.18 1.15
C ILE A 78 -7.78 0.39 -0.04
N LEU A 79 -8.61 1.04 -0.85
CA LEU A 79 -9.18 0.45 -2.05
C LEU A 79 -8.11 0.39 -3.15
N GLN A 80 -7.74 -0.82 -3.56
CA GLN A 80 -6.95 -0.98 -4.78
C GLN A 80 -7.86 -0.91 -6.01
N LEU A 81 -7.44 -0.19 -7.03
CA LEU A 81 -8.14 -0.08 -8.31
C LEU A 81 -7.15 -0.21 -9.45
N THR A 82 -7.39 -1.17 -10.34
CA THR A 82 -6.53 -1.47 -11.49
C THR A 82 -7.10 -0.95 -12.81
N CYS A 83 -6.20 -0.68 -13.76
CA CYS A 83 -6.55 -0.30 -15.14
C CYS A 83 -6.86 -1.52 -16.02
N ARG A 84 -6.64 -2.75 -15.53
CA ARG A 84 -6.69 -3.98 -16.32
C ARG A 84 -8.09 -4.27 -16.87
N ASP A 85 -9.10 -4.24 -16.01
CA ASP A 85 -10.42 -4.81 -16.33
C ASP A 85 -11.45 -3.74 -16.72
N ARG A 86 -11.09 -2.46 -16.69
CA ARG A 86 -12.02 -1.33 -16.81
C ARG A 86 -11.52 -0.29 -17.79
N ASN A 87 -12.43 0.24 -18.61
CA ASN A 87 -12.16 1.46 -19.38
C ASN A 87 -12.39 2.70 -18.49
N ARG A 88 -12.06 3.89 -19.01
CA ARG A 88 -12.16 5.15 -18.26
C ARG A 88 -13.59 5.50 -17.82
N ILE A 89 -14.64 4.97 -18.47
CA ILE A 89 -16.02 5.16 -18.02
C ILE A 89 -16.25 4.37 -16.74
N ALA A 90 -15.92 3.08 -16.74
CA ALA A 90 -16.06 2.23 -15.58
C ALA A 90 -15.18 2.70 -14.41
N MET A 91 -13.94 3.14 -14.67
CA MET A 91 -13.05 3.66 -13.62
C MET A 91 -13.62 4.91 -12.95
N GLN A 92 -14.20 5.85 -13.71
CA GLN A 92 -14.85 7.03 -13.13
C GLN A 92 -16.08 6.65 -12.29
N SER A 93 -16.87 5.67 -12.76
CA SER A 93 -18.02 5.15 -12.00
C SER A 93 -17.61 4.51 -10.68
N GLU A 94 -16.52 3.71 -10.68
CA GLU A 94 -15.96 3.13 -9.46
C GLU A 94 -15.44 4.19 -8.48
N LEU A 95 -14.76 5.23 -8.98
CA LEU A 95 -14.29 6.34 -8.12
C LEU A 95 -15.46 7.14 -7.55
N LEU A 96 -16.50 7.42 -8.33
CA LEU A 96 -17.73 8.06 -7.82
C LEU A 96 -18.40 7.21 -6.74
N ALA A 97 -18.51 5.90 -6.97
CA ALA A 97 -19.06 4.96 -6.00
C ALA A 97 -18.20 4.88 -4.72
N ALA A 98 -16.88 4.81 -4.85
CA ALA A 98 -15.98 4.84 -3.71
C ALA A 98 -16.18 6.11 -2.85
N ALA A 99 -16.25 7.29 -3.48
CA ALA A 99 -16.51 8.54 -2.78
C ALA A 99 -17.88 8.55 -2.09
N ALA A 100 -18.93 8.07 -2.77
CA ALA A 100 -20.30 8.00 -2.22
C ALA A 100 -20.40 7.03 -1.04
N LEU A 101 -19.61 5.95 -1.04
CA LEU A 101 -19.51 4.98 0.05
C LEU A 101 -18.61 5.46 1.21
N GLY A 102 -17.94 6.61 1.09
CA GLY A 102 -17.04 7.16 2.10
C GLY A 102 -15.67 6.47 2.13
N ILE A 103 -15.28 5.79 1.05
CA ILE A 103 -13.93 5.22 0.89
C ILE A 103 -13.01 6.33 0.40
N GLU A 104 -12.03 6.69 1.23
CA GLU A 104 -11.16 7.82 0.93
C GLU A 104 -9.75 7.40 0.51
N ASN A 105 -9.23 6.26 1.00
CA ASN A 105 -7.87 5.84 0.67
C ASN A 105 -7.88 4.94 -0.56
N LEU A 106 -7.10 5.33 -1.56
CA LEU A 106 -6.96 4.62 -2.83
C LEU A 106 -5.52 4.14 -3.01
N LEU A 107 -5.33 2.98 -3.64
CA LEU A 107 -4.05 2.57 -4.24
C LEU A 107 -4.29 2.27 -5.71
N LEU A 108 -3.76 3.13 -6.59
CA LEU A 108 -4.05 3.09 -8.02
C LEU A 108 -2.93 2.36 -8.78
N LEU A 109 -3.32 1.30 -9.48
CA LEU A 109 -2.42 0.30 -10.04
C LEU A 109 -2.62 0.14 -11.55
N ARG A 110 -1.62 -0.42 -12.24
CA ARG A 110 -1.80 -0.90 -13.61
C ARG A 110 -2.62 -2.18 -13.64
N GLY A 111 -2.35 -3.11 -12.74
CA GLY A 111 -2.85 -4.49 -12.74
C GLY A 111 -1.94 -5.46 -13.51
N ASP A 112 -1.99 -6.73 -13.11
CA ASP A 112 -1.23 -7.82 -13.72
C ASP A 112 -1.84 -8.23 -15.06
N ASP A 113 -1.03 -8.86 -15.92
CA ASP A 113 -1.52 -9.39 -17.21
C ASP A 113 -2.45 -10.58 -16.96
N PRO A 114 -3.62 -10.66 -17.62
CA PRO A 114 -4.54 -11.79 -17.47
C PRO A 114 -3.93 -13.16 -17.75
N SER A 115 -2.94 -13.23 -18.65
CA SER A 115 -2.22 -14.46 -18.99
C SER A 115 -1.54 -15.14 -17.80
N ALA A 116 -1.27 -14.39 -16.72
CA ALA A 116 -0.69 -14.90 -15.48
C ALA A 116 -1.73 -15.42 -14.46
N GLY A 117 -3.03 -15.23 -14.75
CA GLY A 117 -4.13 -15.48 -13.81
C GLY A 117 -4.88 -16.79 -14.03
N ASP A 118 -6.10 -16.82 -13.50
CA ASP A 118 -7.02 -17.96 -13.60
C ASP A 118 -7.96 -17.90 -14.84
N GLN A 119 -7.92 -16.78 -15.57
CA GLN A 119 -8.66 -16.53 -16.81
C GLN A 119 -7.69 -16.02 -17.90
N PRO A 120 -6.76 -16.83 -18.39
CA PRO A 120 -5.70 -16.37 -19.30
C PRO A 120 -6.20 -15.83 -20.63
N ASP A 121 -7.44 -16.20 -21.03
CA ASP A 121 -8.09 -15.75 -22.26
C ASP A 121 -8.86 -14.43 -22.07
N ALA A 122 -8.97 -13.91 -20.83
CA ALA A 122 -9.65 -12.65 -20.57
C ALA A 122 -8.90 -11.51 -21.26
N LYS A 123 -9.64 -10.65 -21.96
CA LYS A 123 -9.07 -9.52 -22.70
C LYS A 123 -8.85 -8.34 -21.76
N PRO A 124 -7.61 -7.89 -21.57
CA PRO A 124 -7.35 -6.69 -20.79
C PRO A 124 -7.83 -5.44 -21.52
N VAL A 125 -8.27 -4.46 -20.79
CA VAL A 125 -8.73 -3.17 -21.33
C VAL A 125 -7.58 -2.17 -21.43
N PHE A 126 -6.90 -1.89 -20.31
CA PHE A 126 -5.78 -0.93 -20.21
C PHE A 126 -6.00 0.37 -21.02
N ASP A 127 -7.22 0.92 -20.99
CA ASP A 127 -7.59 2.17 -21.68
C ASP A 127 -6.72 3.35 -21.24
N ILE A 128 -6.32 3.37 -19.96
CA ILE A 128 -5.34 4.29 -19.39
C ILE A 128 -4.36 3.51 -18.52
N ASN A 129 -3.26 4.15 -18.14
CA ASN A 129 -2.30 3.61 -17.18
C ASN A 129 -2.54 4.16 -15.76
N SER A 130 -1.75 3.72 -14.78
CA SER A 130 -1.89 4.16 -13.38
C SER A 130 -1.64 5.67 -13.18
N VAL A 131 -0.86 6.33 -14.03
CA VAL A 131 -0.65 7.79 -13.99
C VAL A 131 -1.95 8.50 -14.41
N GLY A 132 -2.57 8.07 -15.51
CA GLY A 132 -3.85 8.61 -15.96
C GLY A 132 -4.99 8.34 -14.96
N LEU A 133 -4.96 7.19 -14.26
CA LEU A 133 -5.93 6.88 -13.21
C LEU A 133 -5.73 7.78 -11.98
N ALA A 134 -4.48 8.08 -11.60
CA ALA A 134 -4.18 9.03 -10.53
C ALA A 134 -4.65 10.45 -10.88
N GLU A 135 -4.43 10.90 -12.12
CA GLU A 135 -4.92 12.18 -12.60
C GLU A 135 -6.46 12.25 -12.58
N MET A 136 -7.14 11.17 -12.97
CA MET A 136 -8.60 11.04 -12.91
C MET A 136 -9.11 11.20 -11.47
N ALA A 137 -8.51 10.48 -10.50
CA ALA A 137 -8.88 10.60 -9.09
C ALA A 137 -8.59 12.00 -8.53
N ARG A 138 -7.45 12.59 -8.88
CA ARG A 138 -7.09 13.97 -8.54
C ARG A 138 -8.10 14.97 -9.08
N ARG A 139 -8.51 14.82 -10.33
CA ARG A 139 -9.51 15.72 -10.97
C ARG A 139 -10.86 15.67 -10.26
N LEU A 140 -11.32 14.48 -9.87
CA LEU A 140 -12.54 14.32 -9.05
C LEU A 140 -12.40 15.01 -7.70
N ARG A 141 -11.26 14.86 -7.03
CA ARG A 141 -10.98 15.45 -5.71
C ARG A 141 -10.85 16.97 -5.76
N ASP A 142 -10.01 17.50 -6.66
CA ASP A 142 -9.59 18.90 -6.65
C ASP A 142 -10.52 19.80 -7.46
N ARG A 143 -11.09 19.30 -8.56
CA ARG A 143 -11.89 20.07 -9.50
C ARG A 143 -13.38 19.74 -9.48
N GLN A 144 -13.76 18.65 -8.80
CA GLN A 144 -15.13 18.13 -8.76
C GLN A 144 -15.69 17.93 -10.18
N GLU A 145 -14.91 17.30 -11.06
CA GLU A 145 -15.30 17.05 -12.44
C GLU A 145 -14.75 15.73 -12.98
N LEU A 146 -15.49 15.16 -13.93
CA LEU A 146 -15.10 14.00 -14.73
C LEU A 146 -14.02 14.38 -15.76
N MET A 147 -13.40 13.38 -16.39
CA MET A 147 -12.44 13.60 -17.48
C MET A 147 -13.05 14.33 -18.68
N SER A 148 -14.37 14.24 -18.88
CA SER A 148 -15.12 14.98 -19.89
C SER A 148 -15.28 16.49 -19.58
N GLY A 149 -14.96 16.93 -18.36
CA GLY A 149 -15.26 18.28 -17.87
C GLY A 149 -16.62 18.42 -17.21
N GLN A 150 -17.46 17.37 -17.21
CA GLN A 150 -18.75 17.40 -16.52
C GLN A 150 -18.53 17.54 -15.01
N LYS A 151 -19.20 18.50 -14.38
CA LYS A 151 -19.17 18.70 -12.93
C LYS A 151 -19.93 17.60 -12.20
N ILE A 152 -19.39 17.19 -11.05
CA ILE A 152 -20.04 16.26 -10.13
C ILE A 152 -20.66 17.03 -8.96
N ALA A 153 -21.73 16.48 -8.38
CA ALA A 153 -22.29 16.94 -7.12
C ALA A 153 -21.51 16.32 -5.94
N GLY A 154 -21.27 17.11 -4.91
CA GLY A 154 -20.51 16.65 -3.73
C GLY A 154 -19.00 16.74 -3.91
N LYS A 155 -18.27 16.32 -2.89
CA LYS A 155 -16.80 16.39 -2.83
C LYS A 155 -16.20 15.01 -2.55
N ALA A 156 -15.27 14.59 -3.38
CA ALA A 156 -14.45 13.40 -3.11
C ALA A 156 -13.27 13.78 -2.20
N HIS A 157 -13.04 13.00 -1.14
CA HIS A 157 -11.95 13.23 -0.17
C HIS A 157 -10.84 12.19 -0.33
N PHE A 158 -10.37 11.96 -1.55
CA PHE A 158 -9.37 10.91 -1.81
C PHE A 158 -7.99 11.24 -1.25
N LEU A 159 -7.40 10.28 -0.55
CA LEU A 159 -5.97 10.15 -0.34
C LEU A 159 -5.46 9.16 -1.40
N ILE A 160 -4.73 9.68 -2.38
CA ILE A 160 -4.35 8.95 -3.59
C ILE A 160 -2.99 8.29 -3.38
N GLY A 161 -2.95 6.98 -3.38
CA GLY A 161 -1.75 6.17 -3.32
C GLY A 161 -1.36 5.58 -4.66
N THR A 162 -0.10 5.23 -4.79
CA THR A 162 0.47 4.53 -5.94
C THR A 162 1.39 3.41 -5.52
N ALA A 163 1.58 2.42 -6.41
CA ALA A 163 2.64 1.43 -6.21
C ALA A 163 3.98 1.93 -6.69
N ASP A 164 5.04 1.46 -6.04
CA ASP A 164 6.42 1.68 -6.46
C ASP A 164 7.26 0.41 -6.27
N SER A 165 8.47 0.37 -6.84
CA SER A 165 9.38 -0.77 -6.72
C SER A 165 10.75 -0.25 -6.35
N PRO A 166 11.20 -0.48 -5.10
CA PRO A 166 12.54 -0.11 -4.69
C PRO A 166 13.58 -0.83 -5.56
N ILE A 167 14.67 -0.13 -5.80
CA ILE A 167 15.87 -0.69 -6.44
C ILE A 167 17.09 -0.30 -5.61
N ASP A 168 18.22 -0.90 -5.85
CA ASP A 168 19.52 -0.35 -5.43
C ASP A 168 19.93 0.70 -6.48
N PRO A 169 19.84 2.03 -6.17
CA PRO A 169 19.94 3.04 -7.21
C PRO A 169 21.37 3.10 -7.77
N PRO A 170 21.58 2.89 -9.08
CA PRO A 170 22.90 3.13 -9.68
C PRO A 170 23.21 4.61 -9.71
N ALA A 171 24.50 4.94 -9.86
CA ALA A 171 24.95 6.34 -9.95
C ALA A 171 24.20 7.12 -11.04
N GLY A 172 23.65 8.28 -10.67
CA GLY A 172 22.89 9.14 -11.59
C GLY A 172 21.44 8.72 -11.85
N TRP A 173 20.95 7.65 -11.20
CA TRP A 173 19.55 7.26 -11.31
C TRP A 173 18.62 8.35 -10.76
N LYS A 174 17.46 8.51 -11.38
CA LYS A 174 16.43 9.47 -10.97
C LYS A 174 15.06 8.79 -10.86
N PRO A 175 14.22 9.16 -9.88
CA PRO A 175 12.90 8.56 -9.66
C PRO A 175 11.82 9.09 -10.63
N ALA A 176 12.10 9.09 -11.93
CA ALA A 176 11.22 9.70 -12.93
C ALA A 176 9.80 9.10 -12.94
N ARG A 177 9.70 7.77 -12.74
CA ARG A 177 8.39 7.09 -12.69
C ARG A 177 7.58 7.50 -11.47
N LEU A 178 8.20 7.57 -10.29
CA LEU A 178 7.52 7.99 -9.07
C LEU A 178 7.13 9.46 -9.16
N LYS A 179 8.03 10.34 -9.65
CA LYS A 179 7.72 11.77 -9.86
C LYS A 179 6.53 11.97 -10.79
N ALA A 180 6.44 11.25 -11.90
CA ALA A 180 5.28 11.33 -12.80
C ALA A 180 3.96 10.95 -12.09
N LYS A 181 3.99 10.01 -11.15
CA LYS A 181 2.81 9.65 -10.36
C LYS A 181 2.47 10.70 -9.30
N ILE A 182 3.47 11.30 -8.67
CA ILE A 182 3.31 12.44 -7.75
C ILE A 182 2.70 13.63 -8.50
N ASP A 183 3.23 13.97 -9.67
CA ASP A 183 2.72 15.06 -10.51
C ASP A 183 1.27 14.81 -10.96
N ALA A 184 0.88 13.54 -11.14
CA ALA A 184 -0.48 13.12 -11.44
C ALA A 184 -1.42 13.17 -10.23
N GLY A 185 -0.90 13.37 -9.01
CA GLY A 185 -1.70 13.57 -7.80
C GLY A 185 -1.56 12.49 -6.73
N ALA A 186 -0.61 11.56 -6.87
CA ALA A 186 -0.29 10.60 -5.81
C ALA A 186 0.25 11.32 -4.56
N GLN A 187 -0.18 10.90 -3.38
CA GLN A 187 0.13 11.50 -2.09
C GLN A 187 0.86 10.53 -1.14
N PHE A 188 0.95 9.26 -1.49
CA PHE A 188 1.78 8.26 -0.84
C PHE A 188 2.13 7.12 -1.80
N ALA A 189 3.13 6.32 -1.47
CA ALA A 189 3.41 5.09 -2.19
C ALA A 189 3.52 3.89 -1.24
N GLN A 190 3.03 2.73 -1.71
CA GLN A 190 3.33 1.43 -1.15
C GLN A 190 4.20 0.67 -2.14
N THR A 191 5.28 0.05 -1.66
CA THR A 191 6.23 -0.59 -2.56
C THR A 191 5.99 -2.08 -2.69
N GLN A 192 6.57 -2.66 -3.74
CA GLN A 192 6.77 -4.09 -3.87
C GLN A 192 7.69 -4.58 -2.73
N PHE A 193 7.77 -5.89 -2.51
CA PHE A 193 8.61 -6.48 -1.46
C PHE A 193 10.05 -6.01 -1.53
N CYS A 194 10.54 -5.44 -0.43
CA CYS A 194 11.94 -5.13 -0.22
C CYS A 194 12.38 -5.69 1.14
N LEU A 195 12.98 -6.88 1.11
CA LEU A 195 13.45 -7.58 2.32
C LEU A 195 14.93 -7.29 2.61
N ASP A 196 15.41 -6.14 2.16
CA ASP A 196 16.75 -5.61 2.39
C ASP A 196 16.65 -4.15 2.88
N ALA A 197 16.89 -3.96 4.17
CA ALA A 197 16.84 -2.61 4.77
C ALA A 197 17.93 -1.68 4.21
N GLY A 198 19.08 -2.24 3.79
CA GLY A 198 20.15 -1.46 3.16
C GLY A 198 19.73 -0.88 1.80
N VAL A 199 19.09 -1.70 0.97
CA VAL A 199 18.52 -1.25 -0.31
C VAL A 199 17.41 -0.24 -0.08
N ALA A 200 16.48 -0.51 0.85
CA ALA A 200 15.39 0.42 1.18
C ALA A 200 15.94 1.78 1.63
N ARG A 201 16.99 1.79 2.46
CA ARG A 201 17.66 3.02 2.94
C ARG A 201 18.30 3.79 1.79
N ARG A 202 19.08 3.12 0.90
CA ARG A 202 19.70 3.80 -0.26
C ARG A 202 18.65 4.32 -1.22
N TYR A 203 17.57 3.58 -1.42
CA TYR A 203 16.46 4.01 -2.25
C TYR A 203 15.78 5.25 -1.67
N ALA A 204 15.38 5.23 -0.39
CA ALA A 204 14.77 6.36 0.30
C ALA A 204 15.69 7.61 0.28
N GLN A 205 17.00 7.43 0.56
CA GLN A 205 17.97 8.53 0.47
C GLN A 205 18.04 9.13 -0.95
N CYS A 206 18.05 8.28 -1.97
CA CYS A 206 18.07 8.75 -3.35
C CYS A 206 16.77 9.51 -3.72
N LEU A 207 15.62 9.16 -3.15
CA LEU A 207 14.39 9.93 -3.30
C LEU A 207 14.53 11.33 -2.67
N LEU A 208 15.06 11.40 -1.45
CA LEU A 208 15.32 12.68 -0.77
C LEU A 208 16.28 13.56 -1.58
N ASP A 209 17.39 13.01 -2.04
CA ASP A 209 18.40 13.72 -2.86
C ASP A 209 17.85 14.23 -4.19
N ASN A 210 16.73 13.69 -4.66
CA ASN A 210 16.05 14.11 -5.88
C ASN A 210 14.79 14.95 -5.62
N GLY A 211 14.60 15.49 -4.40
CA GLY A 211 13.48 16.37 -4.06
C GLY A 211 12.14 15.65 -3.92
N VAL A 212 12.15 14.39 -3.45
CA VAL A 212 10.96 13.64 -3.04
C VAL A 212 11.04 13.45 -1.52
N ASP A 213 11.06 14.56 -0.79
CA ASP A 213 11.33 14.63 0.65
C ASP A 213 10.05 14.62 1.50
N ALA A 214 8.95 15.16 1.00
CA ALA A 214 7.68 15.24 1.71
C ALA A 214 6.64 14.20 1.22
N PHE A 215 7.11 13.05 0.72
CA PHE A 215 6.23 12.04 0.14
C PHE A 215 6.27 10.73 0.94
N PRO A 216 5.16 10.33 1.61
CA PRO A 216 5.09 9.11 2.40
C PRO A 216 5.40 7.85 1.59
N LEU A 217 6.51 7.18 1.89
CA LEU A 217 6.91 5.90 1.31
C LEU A 217 6.72 4.79 2.33
N LEU A 218 5.87 3.80 2.02
CA LEU A 218 5.67 2.60 2.83
C LEU A 218 6.35 1.42 2.13
N ILE A 219 7.30 0.78 2.81
CA ILE A 219 8.07 -0.34 2.24
C ILE A 219 7.28 -1.63 2.36
N GLY A 220 7.14 -2.34 1.24
CA GLY A 220 6.52 -3.67 1.18
C GLY A 220 7.40 -4.74 1.83
N ILE A 221 6.86 -5.45 2.83
CA ILE A 221 7.55 -6.52 3.56
C ILE A 221 6.67 -7.75 3.73
N ALA A 222 7.27 -8.89 4.05
CA ALA A 222 6.54 -10.14 4.23
C ALA A 222 7.02 -10.96 5.43
N PRO A 223 6.09 -11.55 6.22
CA PRO A 223 6.40 -12.64 7.13
C PRO A 223 6.54 -13.95 6.34
N LEU A 224 7.76 -14.27 5.93
CA LEU A 224 8.05 -15.43 5.09
C LEU A 224 7.75 -16.74 5.82
N ARG A 225 7.17 -17.73 5.12
CA ARG A 225 6.85 -19.05 5.70
C ARG A 225 7.97 -20.08 5.54
N SER A 226 8.82 -19.90 4.52
CA SER A 226 9.89 -20.82 4.18
C SER A 226 10.85 -20.21 3.17
N ALA A 227 12.02 -20.82 3.00
CA ALA A 227 12.94 -20.46 1.92
C ALA A 227 12.33 -20.65 0.53
N ARG A 228 11.41 -21.65 0.36
CA ARG A 228 10.67 -21.85 -0.90
C ARG A 228 9.77 -20.65 -1.21
N SER A 229 9.02 -20.14 -0.23
CA SER A 229 8.18 -18.96 -0.43
C SER A 229 8.99 -17.70 -0.72
N ALA A 230 10.17 -17.55 -0.07
CA ALA A 230 11.09 -16.46 -0.33
C ALA A 230 11.62 -16.46 -1.78
N ARG A 231 12.05 -17.63 -2.27
CA ARG A 231 12.48 -17.79 -3.68
C ARG A 231 11.32 -17.51 -4.63
N TRP A 232 10.14 -18.04 -4.34
CA TRP A 232 8.97 -17.82 -5.19
C TRP A 232 8.65 -16.32 -5.35
N ILE A 233 8.68 -15.55 -4.26
CA ILE A 233 8.51 -14.08 -4.30
C ILE A 233 9.56 -13.45 -5.21
N ARG A 234 10.84 -13.80 -5.01
CA ARG A 234 11.95 -13.26 -5.80
C ARG A 234 11.83 -13.55 -7.28
N ASP A 235 11.43 -14.77 -7.62
CA ASP A 235 11.49 -15.28 -8.99
C ASP A 235 10.19 -14.95 -9.77
N ASN A 236 9.05 -14.72 -9.08
CA ASN A 236 7.73 -14.56 -9.71
C ASN A 236 7.09 -13.18 -9.53
N LEU A 237 7.58 -12.36 -8.59
CA LEU A 237 7.03 -11.02 -8.37
C LEU A 237 8.03 -9.94 -8.81
N PRO A 238 7.88 -9.40 -10.02
CA PRO A 238 8.81 -8.41 -10.57
C PRO A 238 8.99 -7.20 -9.66
N GLY A 239 10.24 -6.80 -9.45
CA GLY A 239 10.60 -5.67 -8.57
C GLY A 239 10.73 -6.04 -7.09
N SER A 240 10.55 -7.33 -6.73
CA SER A 240 10.82 -7.81 -5.37
C SER A 240 12.31 -7.96 -5.10
N ILE A 241 12.73 -7.56 -3.91
CA ILE A 241 14.11 -7.69 -3.43
C ILE A 241 14.14 -8.68 -2.27
N VAL A 242 14.70 -9.86 -2.50
CA VAL A 242 14.86 -10.93 -1.50
C VAL A 242 16.32 -11.39 -1.48
N PRO A 243 17.13 -10.94 -0.50
CA PRO A 243 18.53 -11.31 -0.38
C PRO A 243 18.76 -12.81 -0.13
N ASP A 244 19.86 -13.35 -0.64
CA ASP A 244 20.28 -14.74 -0.34
C ASP A 244 20.46 -14.99 1.15
N ALA A 245 20.88 -13.99 1.91
CA ALA A 245 21.00 -14.07 3.37
C ALA A 245 19.67 -14.41 4.04
N VAL A 246 18.54 -13.81 3.58
CA VAL A 246 17.18 -14.10 4.07
C VAL A 246 16.80 -15.55 3.76
N ILE A 247 17.05 -16.01 2.54
CA ILE A 247 16.78 -17.39 2.13
C ILE A 247 17.59 -18.38 2.96
N SER A 248 18.90 -18.12 3.12
CA SER A 248 19.80 -18.96 3.91
C SER A 248 19.41 -19.05 5.39
N ARG A 249 18.93 -17.95 5.99
CA ARG A 249 18.41 -17.97 7.38
C ARG A 249 17.20 -18.91 7.49
N LEU A 250 16.28 -18.87 6.53
CA LEU A 250 15.11 -19.74 6.50
C LEU A 250 15.45 -21.22 6.23
N GLU A 251 16.55 -21.51 5.55
CA GLU A 251 17.03 -22.89 5.30
C GLU A 251 17.68 -23.54 6.51
N ARG A 252 18.36 -22.72 7.33
CA ARG A 252 19.13 -23.22 8.48
C ARG A 252 18.29 -23.46 9.73
N THR A 253 17.02 -23.09 9.72
CA THR A 253 16.14 -23.23 10.89
C THR A 253 15.18 -24.41 10.75
N SER A 254 14.87 -25.07 11.86
CA SER A 254 13.78 -26.05 11.96
C SER A 254 12.40 -25.37 12.08
N GLU A 255 12.35 -24.05 12.38
CA GLU A 255 11.12 -23.29 12.59
C GLU A 255 10.99 -22.10 11.60
N PRO A 256 10.87 -22.35 10.28
CA PRO A 256 10.96 -21.29 9.27
C PRO A 256 9.85 -20.23 9.37
N VAL A 257 8.66 -20.59 9.84
CA VAL A 257 7.58 -19.64 10.06
C VAL A 257 7.91 -18.64 11.17
N ARG A 258 8.50 -19.13 12.27
CA ARG A 258 8.93 -18.29 13.39
C ARG A 258 10.10 -17.38 12.98
N GLU A 259 11.03 -17.91 12.21
CA GLU A 259 12.17 -17.14 11.70
C GLU A 259 11.72 -16.07 10.70
N GLY A 260 10.80 -16.41 9.79
CA GLY A 260 10.25 -15.43 8.85
C GLY A 260 9.48 -14.29 9.52
N ARG A 261 8.76 -14.60 10.62
CA ARG A 261 8.15 -13.57 11.46
C ARG A 261 9.22 -12.67 12.10
N ARG A 262 10.30 -13.26 12.63
CA ARG A 262 11.42 -12.53 13.24
C ARG A 262 12.09 -11.60 12.23
N LEU A 263 12.40 -12.11 11.03
CA LEU A 263 12.95 -11.32 9.92
C LEU A 263 12.07 -10.13 9.55
N CYS A 264 10.75 -10.34 9.50
CA CYS A 264 9.79 -9.27 9.20
C CYS A 264 9.84 -8.17 10.27
N LEU A 265 9.88 -8.53 11.55
CA LEU A 265 9.91 -7.56 12.65
C LEU A 265 11.26 -6.85 12.79
N GLU A 266 12.38 -7.53 12.51
CA GLU A 266 13.72 -6.93 12.39
C GLU A 266 13.73 -5.86 11.28
N LEU A 267 13.06 -6.12 10.15
CA LEU A 267 12.90 -5.13 9.08
C LEU A 267 12.06 -3.93 9.53
N VAL A 268 10.96 -4.15 10.25
CA VAL A 268 10.15 -3.04 10.79
C VAL A 268 10.99 -2.13 11.67
N GLU A 269 11.82 -2.69 12.55
CA GLU A 269 12.70 -1.92 13.42
C GLU A 269 13.69 -1.08 12.61
N GLN A 270 14.42 -1.69 11.67
CA GLN A 270 15.39 -1.00 10.83
C GLN A 270 14.75 0.07 9.93
N LEU A 271 13.56 -0.20 9.39
CA LEU A 271 12.84 0.73 8.52
C LEU A 271 12.23 1.90 9.32
N SER A 272 11.82 1.67 10.57
CA SER A 272 11.30 2.74 11.43
C SER A 272 12.35 3.78 11.84
N GLU A 273 13.63 3.44 11.70
CA GLU A 273 14.77 4.35 11.92
C GLU A 273 15.35 4.91 10.61
N THR A 274 14.74 4.55 9.46
CA THR A 274 15.24 4.96 8.14
C THR A 274 14.60 6.26 7.69
N GLN A 275 15.40 7.30 7.50
CA GLN A 275 14.92 8.57 6.98
C GLN A 275 14.27 8.41 5.60
N GLY A 276 13.14 9.09 5.36
CA GLY A 276 12.38 9.00 4.12
C GLY A 276 11.43 7.79 4.03
N VAL A 277 11.43 6.90 5.03
CA VAL A 277 10.45 5.81 5.14
C VAL A 277 9.36 6.19 6.13
N ALA A 278 8.13 6.27 5.65
CA ALA A 278 6.96 6.68 6.45
C ALA A 278 6.18 5.49 7.03
N GLY A 279 6.55 4.25 6.68
CA GLY A 279 5.83 3.08 7.18
C GLY A 279 6.21 1.78 6.47
N VAL A 280 5.47 0.74 6.83
CA VAL A 280 5.56 -0.58 6.20
C VAL A 280 4.20 -1.02 5.68
N HIS A 281 4.25 -1.75 4.57
CA HIS A 281 3.12 -2.45 3.99
C HIS A 281 3.35 -3.96 4.08
N ILE A 282 2.61 -4.64 4.97
CA ILE A 282 2.82 -6.06 5.26
C ILE A 282 1.91 -6.89 4.36
N MET A 283 2.51 -7.64 3.45
CA MET A 283 1.83 -8.54 2.53
C MET A 283 2.16 -9.99 2.88
N ALA A 284 1.16 -10.83 3.00
CA ALA A 284 1.33 -12.25 3.34
C ALA A 284 0.48 -13.14 2.41
N PRO A 285 0.82 -13.26 1.12
CA PRO A 285 0.03 -14.03 0.18
C PRO A 285 -0.21 -15.47 0.66
N GLY A 286 -1.49 -15.84 0.82
CA GLY A 286 -1.89 -17.17 1.31
C GLY A 286 -1.54 -17.47 2.77
N ASN A 287 -1.20 -16.47 3.60
CA ASN A 287 -0.89 -16.62 5.02
C ASN A 287 -1.42 -15.45 5.87
N GLU A 288 -2.66 -15.10 5.71
CA GLU A 288 -3.25 -13.92 6.35
C GLU A 288 -3.59 -14.14 7.84
N ALA A 289 -3.68 -15.40 8.30
CA ALA A 289 -4.08 -15.74 9.67
C ALA A 289 -3.16 -15.14 10.76
N GLY A 290 -1.87 -14.95 10.48
CA GLY A 290 -0.89 -14.36 11.42
C GLY A 290 -0.69 -12.85 11.29
N LEU A 291 -1.37 -12.19 10.33
CA LEU A 291 -1.14 -10.77 10.04
C LEU A 291 -1.48 -9.85 11.22
N ALA A 292 -2.53 -10.15 11.96
CA ALA A 292 -2.97 -9.32 13.08
C ALA A 292 -1.91 -9.24 14.19
N ASP A 293 -1.26 -10.36 14.51
CA ASP A 293 -0.22 -10.40 15.54
C ASP A 293 1.05 -9.69 15.09
N ILE A 294 1.39 -9.84 13.81
CA ILE A 294 2.56 -9.16 13.21
C ILE A 294 2.31 -7.66 13.15
N ALA A 295 1.14 -7.22 12.70
CA ALA A 295 0.78 -5.81 12.63
C ALA A 295 0.79 -5.16 14.02
N ARG A 296 0.24 -5.85 15.04
CA ARG A 296 0.26 -5.38 16.43
C ARG A 296 1.67 -5.19 16.95
N GLU A 297 2.57 -6.14 16.66
CA GLU A 297 3.96 -6.08 17.11
C GLU A 297 4.75 -5.02 16.32
N ALA A 298 4.53 -4.91 15.02
CA ALA A 298 5.10 -3.86 14.18
C ALA A 298 4.73 -2.46 14.69
N ARG A 299 3.45 -2.22 15.04
CA ARG A 299 3.04 -0.94 15.65
C ARG A 299 3.71 -0.67 17.00
N ARG A 300 3.94 -1.69 17.81
CA ARG A 300 4.66 -1.53 19.08
C ARG A 300 6.12 -1.12 18.86
N ILE A 301 6.79 -1.73 17.88
CA ILE A 301 8.16 -1.38 17.47
C ILE A 301 8.20 0.07 16.99
N ALA A 302 7.35 0.43 16.04
CA ALA A 302 7.25 1.78 15.49
C ALA A 302 7.02 2.85 16.59
N HIS A 303 6.15 2.55 17.55
CA HIS A 303 5.86 3.46 18.65
C HIS A 303 7.03 3.61 19.65
N ARG A 304 7.88 2.61 19.80
CA ARG A 304 9.11 2.73 20.61
C ARG A 304 10.15 3.59 19.92
N ALA A 305 10.36 3.39 18.62
CA ALA A 305 11.31 4.16 17.82
C ALA A 305 10.99 5.67 17.83
N SER A 306 9.72 6.06 17.78
CA SER A 306 9.29 7.46 17.86
C SER A 306 9.50 8.12 19.23
N ARG A 307 9.76 7.36 20.30
CA ARG A 307 9.99 7.84 21.67
C ARG A 307 11.47 7.96 22.05
N THR A 308 12.38 7.53 21.21
CA THR A 308 13.83 7.59 21.49
C THR A 308 14.32 9.03 21.27
N PRO A 309 15.03 9.67 22.24
CA PRO A 309 15.35 11.11 22.23
C PRO A 309 16.18 11.62 21.04
N GLY A 310 16.76 10.74 20.23
CA GLY A 310 17.51 11.11 19.02
C GLY A 310 16.64 11.44 17.80
N ASN A 311 15.35 11.13 17.83
CA ASN A 311 14.44 11.27 16.68
C ASN A 311 13.46 12.45 16.82
N GLN A 312 13.52 13.19 17.94
CA GLN A 312 12.64 14.35 18.20
C GLN A 312 12.99 15.58 17.34
N GLY A 313 14.17 15.65 16.74
CA GLY A 313 14.58 16.75 15.84
C GLY A 313 13.94 16.71 14.44
N LEU A 314 13.31 15.59 14.06
CA LEU A 314 12.70 15.43 12.72
C LEU A 314 11.19 15.76 12.68
N THR A 315 10.54 15.94 13.85
CA THR A 315 9.08 16.04 13.93
C THR A 315 8.52 17.45 13.73
N GLU A 316 9.27 18.51 13.99
CA GLU A 316 8.75 19.90 13.85
C GLU A 316 9.05 20.52 12.48
N GLU A 317 10.22 20.28 11.89
CA GLU A 317 10.54 20.83 10.56
C GLU A 317 9.94 20.01 9.41
N THR A 318 9.83 18.67 9.54
CA THR A 318 9.25 17.82 8.51
C THR A 318 7.73 17.75 8.53
N SER A 319 7.06 17.91 9.68
CA SER A 319 5.58 17.92 9.71
C SER A 319 4.97 19.07 8.92
N GLY A 320 5.66 20.20 8.78
CA GLY A 320 5.22 21.32 7.92
C GLY A 320 5.25 20.99 6.42
N ALA A 321 6.21 20.19 5.97
CA ALA A 321 6.36 19.81 4.55
C ALA A 321 5.33 18.77 4.09
N TRP A 322 4.95 17.83 4.96
CA TRP A 322 3.94 16.82 4.68
C TRP A 322 2.52 17.41 4.51
N LEU A 323 2.21 18.49 5.23
CA LEU A 323 0.91 19.16 5.19
C LEU A 323 0.59 19.78 3.83
N LEU A 324 1.57 20.21 3.07
CA LEU A 324 1.38 20.86 1.76
C LEU A 324 0.97 19.89 0.65
N HIS A 325 1.29 18.60 0.77
CA HIS A 325 0.94 17.58 -0.23
C HIS A 325 -0.33 16.78 0.11
N LEU A 326 -0.84 16.90 1.35
CA LEU A 326 -2.01 16.16 1.81
C LEU A 326 -3.27 17.04 1.92
N GLN A 327 -3.17 18.35 1.71
CA GLN A 327 -4.30 19.27 1.57
C GLN A 327 -4.84 19.24 0.15
#